data_ebee0cacd408e5a3d779ef677a0d2c3b
#
_entry.id   ebee0cacd408e5a3d779ef677a0d2c3b
#
_cell.length_a   1.000
_cell.length_b   1.000
_cell.length_c   1.000
_cell.angle_alpha   90.00
_cell.angle_beta   90.00
_cell.angle_gamma   90.00
#
_symmetry.space_group_name_H-M   'P 1'
#
loop_
_entity.id
_entity.type
_entity.pdbx_description
1 polymer ?
#
loop_
_entity_poly.entity_id
_entity_poly.type
_entity_poly.pdbx_seq_one_letter_code
_entity_poly.pdbx_strand_id
1 'polypeptide(L)'
;MTLQSLVIQLGAASESTIPTTLSRAIHAQVMQWLSLGDAQIATAVHDSQESPLSLSGLIGYRRKQGIQLGDDFAVRISLLDSNLIQPLLQGIESSHNKSIYLGKCPFVIRSIYSLPGTHALVNSSDYTILVNTSQVSNDITLQFLSPTSFKQNQNIQPFPLPDLVFNSLLRRWNRFAPAELQFPQVEWQGLVSAFELKTHALKMEAGAEIGTVGWVKYRFSDPEQARIATILANFAVFSGVGRKTAMGMGQVNSKLRIKN
;
A
#
# COMPACT_ATOMS: atom_id res chain seq x y z
N MET A 1 12.77 4.45 -13.12
CA MET A 1 11.64 4.99 -12.31
C MET A 1 11.67 4.33 -10.95
N THR A 2 11.79 5.13 -9.90
CA THR A 2 11.99 4.65 -8.53
C THR A 2 10.66 4.37 -7.84
N LEU A 3 10.57 3.21 -7.20
CA LEU A 3 9.53 2.83 -6.26
C LEU A 3 10.04 3.15 -4.86
N GLN A 4 9.26 3.88 -4.06
CA GLN A 4 9.68 4.24 -2.72
C GLN A 4 8.54 4.13 -1.72
N SER A 5 8.85 3.58 -0.56
CA SER A 5 8.00 3.69 0.63
C SER A 5 8.70 4.52 1.68
N LEU A 6 7.97 5.44 2.28
CA LEU A 6 8.43 6.25 3.41
C LEU A 6 7.48 6.06 4.59
N VAL A 7 7.94 6.36 5.78
CA VAL A 7 7.18 6.26 7.02
C VAL A 7 7.20 7.59 7.73
N ILE A 8 6.02 8.09 8.07
CA ILE A 8 5.83 9.27 8.89
C ILE A 8 5.49 8.80 10.31
N GLN A 9 6.39 9.07 11.24
CA GLN A 9 6.15 8.83 12.66
C GLN A 9 5.34 9.97 13.24
N LEU A 10 4.23 9.65 13.90
CA LEU A 10 3.28 10.60 14.46
C LEU A 10 3.18 10.40 15.97
N GLY A 11 3.16 11.52 16.71
CA GLY A 11 2.81 11.51 18.13
C GLY A 11 1.40 12.08 18.32
N ALA A 12 0.58 11.45 19.16
CA ALA A 12 -0.70 12.01 19.54
C ALA A 12 -0.50 13.31 20.34
N ALA A 13 -1.12 14.40 19.91
CA ALA A 13 -0.97 15.72 20.53
C ALA A 13 -2.02 16.01 21.62
N SER A 14 -3.01 15.14 21.78
CA SER A 14 -3.98 15.19 22.86
C SER A 14 -4.63 13.82 23.08
N GLU A 15 -5.31 13.67 24.19
CA GLU A 15 -6.24 12.56 24.39
C GLU A 15 -7.42 12.69 23.44
N SER A 16 -7.74 11.59 22.76
CA SER A 16 -8.83 11.58 21.77
C SER A 16 -9.38 10.18 21.56
N THR A 17 -10.67 10.11 21.26
CA THR A 17 -11.27 8.88 20.76
C THR A 17 -11.00 8.77 19.25
N ILE A 18 -10.27 7.75 18.84
CA ILE A 18 -10.00 7.50 17.41
C ILE A 18 -11.17 6.70 16.80
N PRO A 19 -11.70 7.12 15.66
CA PRO A 19 -12.66 6.32 14.90
C PRO A 19 -12.01 5.01 14.42
N THR A 20 -12.85 4.01 14.13
CA THR A 20 -12.42 2.68 13.67
C THR A 20 -11.43 2.75 12.49
N THR A 21 -11.62 3.73 11.62
CA THR A 21 -10.72 3.99 10.49
C THR A 21 -10.44 5.48 10.34
N LEU A 22 -9.21 5.81 9.98
CA LEU A 22 -8.77 7.15 9.61
C LEU A 22 -8.33 7.22 8.13
N SER A 23 -8.67 6.22 7.34
CA SER A 23 -8.19 6.05 5.96
C SER A 23 -8.39 7.30 5.10
N ARG A 24 -9.60 7.92 5.13
CA ARG A 24 -9.86 9.16 4.39
C ARG A 24 -9.07 10.35 4.91
N ALA A 25 -8.95 10.47 6.23
CA ALA A 25 -8.18 11.56 6.83
C ALA A 25 -6.69 11.45 6.48
N ILE A 26 -6.14 10.23 6.50
CA ILE A 26 -4.76 9.97 6.08
C ILE A 26 -4.59 10.31 4.59
N HIS A 27 -5.50 9.83 3.73
CA HIS A 27 -5.45 10.16 2.30
C HIS A 27 -5.53 11.67 2.06
N ALA A 28 -6.48 12.37 2.70
CA ALA A 28 -6.62 13.81 2.59
C ALA A 28 -5.36 14.55 3.06
N GLN A 29 -4.74 14.10 4.15
CA GLN A 29 -3.50 14.68 4.65
C GLN A 29 -2.34 14.49 3.67
N VAL A 30 -2.21 13.31 3.05
CA VAL A 30 -1.18 13.05 2.03
C VAL A 30 -1.41 13.91 0.80
N MET A 31 -2.65 14.06 0.34
CA MET A 31 -2.99 14.96 -0.77
C MET A 31 -2.71 16.43 -0.44
N GLN A 32 -2.95 16.84 0.80
CA GLN A 32 -2.61 18.19 1.27
C GLN A 32 -1.08 18.40 1.25
N TRP A 33 -0.29 17.45 1.71
CA TRP A 33 1.18 17.53 1.62
C TRP A 33 1.66 17.63 0.18
N LEU A 34 1.12 16.79 -0.73
CA LEU A 34 1.44 16.90 -2.15
C LEU A 34 1.10 18.29 -2.71
N SER A 35 -0.07 18.82 -2.35
CA SER A 35 -0.51 20.15 -2.81
C SER A 35 0.36 21.30 -2.27
N LEU A 36 0.88 21.17 -1.04
CA LEU A 36 1.81 22.13 -0.46
C LEU A 36 3.18 22.12 -1.14
N GLY A 37 3.61 20.95 -1.63
CA GLY A 37 4.84 20.82 -2.39
C GLY A 37 4.68 21.16 -3.87
N ASP A 38 3.61 20.71 -4.50
CA ASP A 38 3.26 21.00 -5.89
C ASP A 38 1.75 20.78 -6.14
N ALA A 39 1.02 21.87 -6.32
CA ALA A 39 -0.43 21.84 -6.52
C ALA A 39 -0.83 21.18 -7.85
N GLN A 40 -0.01 21.28 -8.91
CA GLN A 40 -0.31 20.68 -10.21
C GLN A 40 -0.17 19.18 -10.14
N ILE A 41 0.89 18.68 -9.49
CA ILE A 41 1.09 17.25 -9.24
C ILE A 41 -0.05 16.69 -8.37
N ALA A 42 -0.45 17.39 -7.32
CA ALA A 42 -1.57 16.97 -6.47
C ALA A 42 -2.87 16.83 -7.28
N THR A 43 -3.18 17.79 -8.15
CA THR A 43 -4.34 17.73 -9.05
C THR A 43 -4.26 16.54 -10.00
N ALA A 44 -3.11 16.32 -10.61
CA ALA A 44 -2.91 15.17 -11.52
C ALA A 44 -3.10 13.82 -10.81
N VAL A 45 -2.62 13.70 -9.57
CA VAL A 45 -2.85 12.50 -8.73
C VAL A 45 -4.33 12.33 -8.38
N HIS A 46 -5.02 13.43 -8.05
CA HIS A 46 -6.45 13.40 -7.71
C HIS A 46 -7.31 12.94 -8.88
N ASP A 47 -7.02 13.43 -10.07
CA ASP A 47 -7.79 13.14 -11.30
C ASP A 47 -7.41 11.80 -11.93
N SER A 48 -6.36 11.15 -11.44
CA SER A 48 -5.90 9.87 -12.00
C SER A 48 -6.88 8.74 -11.70
N GLN A 49 -7.22 7.94 -12.71
CA GLN A 49 -8.05 6.74 -12.54
C GLN A 49 -7.37 5.66 -11.70
N GLU A 50 -6.05 5.53 -11.84
CA GLU A 50 -5.21 4.63 -11.03
C GLU A 50 -4.29 5.48 -10.17
N SER A 51 -4.47 5.41 -8.84
CA SER A 51 -3.65 6.19 -7.92
C SER A 51 -2.19 5.70 -7.91
N PRO A 52 -1.20 6.58 -8.07
CA PRO A 52 0.21 6.24 -7.90
C PRO A 52 0.62 6.06 -6.43
N LEU A 53 -0.34 6.11 -5.51
CA LEU A 53 -0.14 6.00 -4.07
C LEU A 53 -0.65 4.66 -3.54
N SER A 54 0.04 4.14 -2.53
CA SER A 54 -0.46 3.10 -1.63
C SER A 54 -0.19 3.55 -0.19
N LEU A 55 -1.25 3.61 0.63
CA LEU A 55 -1.18 4.13 1.99
C LEU A 55 -1.53 3.04 2.99
N SER A 56 -0.85 3.02 4.13
CA SER A 56 -1.33 2.24 5.27
C SER A 56 -2.49 2.96 5.98
N GLY A 57 -3.23 2.24 6.80
CA GLY A 57 -3.96 2.85 7.91
C GLY A 57 -2.99 3.45 8.94
N LEU A 58 -3.53 4.02 10.01
CA LEU A 58 -2.73 4.44 11.16
C LEU A 58 -2.19 3.18 11.87
N ILE A 59 -0.89 2.99 11.87
CA ILE A 59 -0.17 1.87 12.48
C ILE A 59 0.21 2.28 13.90
N GLY A 60 -0.07 1.45 14.90
CA GLY A 60 0.25 1.70 16.29
C GLY A 60 -0.74 1.04 17.23
N TYR A 61 -0.43 1.04 18.51
CA TYR A 61 -1.29 0.45 19.53
C TYR A 61 -2.46 1.39 19.83
N ARG A 62 -3.67 0.87 19.73
CA ARG A 62 -4.91 1.59 20.06
C ARG A 62 -5.56 1.00 21.28
N ARG A 63 -5.68 1.80 22.33
CA ARG A 63 -6.42 1.41 23.53
C ARG A 63 -7.93 1.44 23.24
N LYS A 64 -8.70 0.64 23.97
CA LYS A 64 -10.17 0.66 23.88
C LYS A 64 -10.77 2.02 24.22
N GLN A 65 -10.12 2.77 25.09
CA GLN A 65 -10.55 4.09 25.58
C GLN A 65 -10.10 5.25 24.68
N GLY A 66 -9.33 4.99 23.63
CA GLY A 66 -8.78 6.02 22.73
C GLY A 66 -7.26 6.11 22.81
N ILE A 67 -6.72 7.24 22.34
CA ILE A 67 -5.29 7.55 22.36
C ILE A 67 -5.01 8.55 23.48
N GLN A 68 -3.80 8.48 24.02
CA GLN A 68 -3.28 9.40 25.03
C GLN A 68 -2.23 10.32 24.43
N LEU A 69 -2.04 11.46 25.06
CA LEU A 69 -0.97 12.39 24.72
C LEU A 69 0.38 11.64 24.68
N GLY A 70 1.10 11.80 23.58
CA GLY A 70 2.41 11.20 23.40
C GLY A 70 2.41 9.78 22.84
N ASP A 71 1.25 9.12 22.66
CA ASP A 71 1.20 7.82 22.00
C ASP A 71 1.79 7.88 20.59
N ASP A 72 2.58 6.84 20.24
CA ASP A 72 3.28 6.73 18.97
C ASP A 72 2.47 5.98 17.91
N PHE A 73 2.42 6.58 16.74
CA PHE A 73 1.80 6.02 15.56
C PHE A 73 2.68 6.21 14.33
N ALA A 74 2.40 5.46 13.28
CA ALA A 74 3.05 5.62 12.01
C ALA A 74 2.05 5.53 10.85
N VAL A 75 2.37 6.19 9.75
CA VAL A 75 1.72 6.03 8.45
C VAL A 75 2.79 5.70 7.42
N ARG A 76 2.59 4.60 6.68
CA ARG A 76 3.42 4.25 5.55
C ARG A 76 2.80 4.81 4.28
N ILE A 77 3.61 5.50 3.49
CA ILE A 77 3.25 6.05 2.18
C ILE A 77 4.16 5.41 1.15
N SER A 78 3.60 4.75 0.15
CA SER A 78 4.34 4.18 -0.97
C SER A 78 3.99 4.91 -2.26
N LEU A 79 5.01 5.24 -3.04
CA LEU A 79 4.95 6.00 -4.28
C LEU A 79 5.39 5.09 -5.43
N LEU A 80 4.57 5.03 -6.48
CA LEU A 80 4.84 4.27 -7.71
C LEU A 80 5.44 5.14 -8.82
N ASP A 81 5.47 6.46 -8.61
CA ASP A 81 6.05 7.44 -9.49
C ASP A 81 7.06 8.31 -8.70
N SER A 82 8.31 8.33 -9.16
CA SER A 82 9.39 9.10 -8.54
C SER A 82 9.16 10.61 -8.51
N ASN A 83 8.35 11.14 -9.43
CA ASN A 83 8.03 12.56 -9.48
C ASN A 83 7.25 13.06 -8.25
N LEU A 84 6.64 12.14 -7.50
CA LEU A 84 5.89 12.47 -6.28
C LEU A 84 6.78 12.64 -5.04
N ILE A 85 8.03 12.15 -5.07
CA ILE A 85 8.88 12.07 -3.89
C ILE A 85 9.20 13.46 -3.35
N GLN A 86 9.74 14.34 -4.18
CA GLN A 86 10.15 15.69 -3.78
C GLN A 86 8.96 16.55 -3.35
N PRO A 87 7.86 16.66 -4.11
CA PRO A 87 6.67 17.40 -3.67
C PRO A 87 6.13 16.90 -2.33
N LEU A 88 6.07 15.58 -2.14
CA LEU A 88 5.58 15.03 -0.88
C LEU A 88 6.48 15.41 0.31
N LEU A 89 7.80 15.27 0.18
CA LEU A 89 8.74 15.63 1.24
C LEU A 89 8.70 17.13 1.56
N GLN A 90 8.68 17.99 0.56
CA GLN A 90 8.57 19.45 0.73
C GLN A 90 7.28 19.84 1.46
N GLY A 91 6.16 19.21 1.10
CA GLY A 91 4.89 19.49 1.78
C GLY A 91 4.85 19.00 3.22
N ILE A 92 5.48 17.85 3.53
CA ILE A 92 5.62 17.35 4.90
C ILE A 92 6.50 18.29 5.72
N GLU A 93 7.64 18.73 5.18
CA GLU A 93 8.56 19.66 5.84
C GLU A 93 7.87 21.00 6.14
N SER A 94 7.06 21.51 5.22
CA SER A 94 6.25 22.75 5.42
C SER A 94 5.26 22.63 6.57
N SER A 95 4.92 21.40 6.95
CA SER A 95 3.96 21.09 8.02
C SER A 95 4.64 20.60 9.31
N HIS A 96 5.98 20.48 9.34
CA HIS A 96 6.69 19.78 10.42
C HIS A 96 6.47 20.41 11.82
N ASN A 97 6.37 21.72 11.89
CA ASN A 97 6.15 22.46 13.15
C ASN A 97 4.66 22.72 13.46
N LYS A 98 3.74 22.10 12.72
CA LYS A 98 2.30 22.31 12.89
C LYS A 98 1.64 20.99 13.31
N SER A 99 0.60 21.10 14.13
CA SER A 99 -0.28 19.98 14.37
C SER A 99 -1.03 19.63 13.09
N ILE A 100 -1.04 18.34 12.73
CA ILE A 100 -1.87 17.79 11.68
C ILE A 100 -3.11 17.16 12.29
N TYR A 101 -4.22 17.19 11.58
CA TYR A 101 -5.48 16.63 12.06
C TYR A 101 -5.89 15.42 11.22
N LEU A 102 -5.86 14.24 11.80
CA LEU A 102 -6.46 13.06 11.18
C LEU A 102 -7.90 12.92 11.70
N GLY A 103 -8.85 13.42 10.91
CA GLY A 103 -10.21 13.65 11.38
C GLY A 103 -10.23 14.74 12.45
N LYS A 104 -10.72 14.39 13.66
CA LYS A 104 -10.73 15.32 14.81
C LYS A 104 -9.55 15.12 15.75
N CYS A 105 -8.65 14.18 15.47
CA CYS A 105 -7.54 13.84 16.34
C CYS A 105 -6.28 14.62 15.92
N PRO A 106 -5.70 15.43 16.79
CA PRO A 106 -4.46 16.15 16.50
C PRO A 106 -3.25 15.25 16.70
N PHE A 107 -2.29 15.37 15.77
CA PHE A 107 -1.00 14.69 15.82
C PHE A 107 0.12 15.68 15.51
N VAL A 108 1.33 15.34 15.96
CA VAL A 108 2.58 16.02 15.56
C VAL A 108 3.44 15.05 14.78
N ILE A 109 4.14 15.53 13.77
CA ILE A 109 5.15 14.76 13.04
C ILE A 109 6.40 14.68 13.92
N ARG A 110 6.83 13.48 14.27
CA ARG A 110 8.03 13.24 15.07
C ARG A 110 9.26 12.97 14.21
N SER A 111 9.09 12.17 13.16
CA SER A 111 10.18 11.78 12.27
C SER A 111 9.65 11.39 10.90
N ILE A 112 10.50 11.53 9.90
CA ILE A 112 10.27 11.08 8.53
C ILE A 112 11.38 10.09 8.18
N TYR A 113 11.01 8.86 7.88
CA TYR A 113 11.94 7.82 7.45
C TYR A 113 11.75 7.57 5.95
N SER A 114 12.78 7.87 5.17
CA SER A 114 12.75 7.74 3.70
C SER A 114 13.89 6.87 3.15
N LEU A 115 14.92 6.58 3.98
CA LEU A 115 16.08 5.78 3.55
C LEU A 115 15.90 4.32 3.99
N PRO A 116 16.14 3.33 3.12
CA PRO A 116 16.15 1.91 3.49
C PRO A 116 17.08 1.65 4.68
N GLY A 117 16.65 0.78 5.58
CA GLY A 117 17.38 0.47 6.81
C GLY A 117 17.10 1.39 8.00
N THR A 118 16.49 2.56 7.80
CA THR A 118 16.13 3.49 8.91
C THR A 118 14.83 3.11 9.63
N HIS A 119 13.96 2.36 8.97
CA HIS A 119 12.72 1.83 9.54
C HIS A 119 12.29 0.57 8.79
N ALA A 120 11.74 -0.42 9.49
CA ALA A 120 11.38 -1.73 8.92
C ALA A 120 10.36 -1.69 7.77
N LEU A 121 9.55 -0.63 7.68
CA LEU A 121 8.53 -0.44 6.64
C LEU A 121 9.00 0.45 5.48
N VAL A 122 10.21 0.99 5.54
CA VAL A 122 10.81 1.79 4.46
C VAL A 122 11.47 0.86 3.46
N ASN A 123 11.10 1.00 2.20
CA ASN A 123 11.66 0.23 1.10
C ASN A 123 11.93 1.15 -0.10
N SER A 124 12.94 0.83 -0.88
CA SER A 124 13.25 1.46 -2.16
C SER A 124 13.65 0.42 -3.18
N SER A 125 13.19 0.57 -4.40
CA SER A 125 13.57 -0.24 -5.56
C SER A 125 13.30 0.56 -6.83
N ASP A 126 13.47 -0.06 -7.98
CA ASP A 126 12.90 0.40 -9.23
C ASP A 126 12.40 -0.78 -10.07
N TYR A 127 11.66 -0.46 -11.15
CA TYR A 127 11.04 -1.47 -12.00
C TYR A 127 12.09 -2.37 -12.66
N THR A 128 13.22 -1.82 -13.09
CA THR A 128 14.33 -2.57 -13.71
C THR A 128 14.97 -3.52 -12.70
N ILE A 129 15.21 -3.05 -11.47
CA ILE A 129 15.75 -3.89 -10.39
C ILE A 129 14.79 -5.05 -10.12
N LEU A 130 13.49 -4.80 -9.97
CA LEU A 130 12.52 -5.86 -9.72
C LEU A 130 12.50 -6.92 -10.83
N VAL A 131 12.60 -6.51 -12.11
CA VAL A 131 12.66 -7.46 -13.24
C VAL A 131 13.93 -8.29 -13.22
N ASN A 132 15.09 -7.68 -12.94
CA ASN A 132 16.38 -8.31 -13.10
C ASN A 132 16.84 -9.13 -11.87
N THR A 133 16.35 -8.78 -10.67
CA THR A 133 16.85 -9.38 -9.43
C THR A 133 15.86 -10.31 -8.73
N SER A 134 14.60 -10.37 -9.19
CA SER A 134 13.60 -11.26 -8.60
C SER A 134 13.98 -12.72 -8.86
N GLN A 135 14.24 -13.46 -7.78
CA GLN A 135 14.42 -14.91 -7.88
C GLN A 135 13.08 -15.56 -8.19
N VAL A 136 12.97 -16.18 -9.36
CA VAL A 136 11.74 -16.84 -9.82
C VAL A 136 11.38 -17.99 -8.90
N SER A 137 10.14 -18.01 -8.43
CA SER A 137 9.59 -19.08 -7.60
C SER A 137 8.23 -19.50 -8.13
N ASN A 138 8.03 -20.81 -8.25
CA ASN A 138 6.72 -21.37 -8.57
C ASN A 138 5.73 -21.23 -7.40
N ASP A 139 6.24 -21.07 -6.18
CA ASP A 139 5.47 -20.87 -4.96
C ASP A 139 5.64 -19.45 -4.46
N ILE A 140 4.57 -18.67 -4.45
CA ILE A 140 4.54 -17.27 -4.04
C ILE A 140 3.62 -17.12 -2.83
N THR A 141 4.12 -16.56 -1.74
CA THR A 141 3.29 -16.29 -0.56
C THR A 141 3.11 -14.78 -0.39
N LEU A 142 1.86 -14.33 -0.39
CA LEU A 142 1.49 -12.97 -0.02
C LEU A 142 0.85 -12.96 1.36
N GLN A 143 1.31 -12.05 2.22
CA GLN A 143 0.71 -11.76 3.51
C GLN A 143 -0.08 -10.46 3.40
N PHE A 144 -1.39 -10.54 3.53
CA PHE A 144 -2.31 -9.40 3.53
C PHE A 144 -2.35 -8.80 4.93
N LEU A 145 -1.80 -7.60 5.07
CA LEU A 145 -1.64 -6.91 6.36
C LEU A 145 -2.84 -6.01 6.69
N SER A 146 -3.61 -5.62 5.69
CA SER A 146 -4.84 -4.87 5.84
C SER A 146 -5.96 -5.48 5.01
N PRO A 147 -7.24 -5.18 5.30
CA PRO A 147 -8.36 -5.72 4.56
C PRO A 147 -8.18 -5.55 3.04
N THR A 148 -8.25 -6.64 2.31
CA THR A 148 -8.02 -6.69 0.86
C THR A 148 -9.25 -7.24 0.18
N SER A 149 -9.72 -6.56 -0.85
CA SER A 149 -10.87 -6.96 -1.68
C SER A 149 -10.65 -6.59 -3.14
N PHE A 150 -11.43 -7.21 -4.00
CA PHE A 150 -11.35 -7.07 -5.44
C PHE A 150 -12.73 -6.74 -6.01
N LYS A 151 -12.78 -6.09 -7.16
CA LYS A 151 -14.01 -5.98 -7.92
C LYS A 151 -14.08 -7.14 -8.90
N GLN A 152 -15.11 -7.95 -8.79
CA GLN A 152 -15.41 -9.03 -9.73
C GLN A 152 -16.82 -8.80 -10.27
N ASN A 153 -16.91 -8.44 -11.54
CA ASN A 153 -18.15 -7.96 -12.16
C ASN A 153 -18.71 -6.75 -11.38
N GLN A 154 -19.92 -6.87 -10.83
CA GLN A 154 -20.55 -5.83 -10.01
C GLN A 154 -20.39 -6.05 -8.50
N ASN A 155 -19.76 -7.16 -8.08
CA ASN A 155 -19.64 -7.57 -6.70
C ASN A 155 -18.24 -7.26 -6.13
N ILE A 156 -18.15 -7.20 -4.81
CA ILE A 156 -16.90 -7.14 -4.08
C ILE A 156 -16.53 -8.56 -3.65
N GLN A 157 -15.40 -9.06 -4.15
CA GLN A 157 -14.85 -10.35 -3.81
C GLN A 157 -13.74 -10.16 -2.75
N PRO A 158 -13.93 -10.66 -1.52
CA PRO A 158 -12.89 -10.57 -0.49
C PRO A 158 -11.85 -11.69 -0.61
N PHE A 159 -12.16 -12.83 -1.25
CA PHE A 159 -11.21 -13.93 -1.38
C PHE A 159 -10.18 -13.64 -2.48
N PRO A 160 -8.86 -13.71 -2.17
CA PRO A 160 -7.79 -13.32 -3.09
C PRO A 160 -7.45 -14.47 -4.06
N LEU A 161 -8.30 -14.69 -5.06
CA LEU A 161 -8.06 -15.63 -6.15
C LEU A 161 -6.83 -15.21 -6.97
N PRO A 162 -6.07 -16.15 -7.57
CA PRO A 162 -4.85 -15.84 -8.33
C PRO A 162 -5.09 -14.81 -9.44
N ASP A 163 -6.14 -14.98 -10.23
CA ASP A 163 -6.52 -14.07 -11.32
C ASP A 163 -6.83 -12.66 -10.80
N LEU A 164 -7.55 -12.52 -9.70
CA LEU A 164 -7.89 -11.22 -9.13
C LEU A 164 -6.67 -10.49 -8.58
N VAL A 165 -5.81 -11.21 -7.87
CA VAL A 165 -4.58 -10.68 -7.28
C VAL A 165 -3.62 -10.23 -8.37
N PHE A 166 -3.27 -11.12 -9.28
CA PHE A 166 -2.22 -10.86 -10.26
C PHE A 166 -2.68 -9.96 -11.40
N ASN A 167 -3.97 -9.96 -11.78
CA ASN A 167 -4.53 -8.95 -12.69
C ASN A 167 -4.54 -7.55 -12.05
N SER A 168 -4.85 -7.45 -10.76
CA SER A 168 -4.77 -6.16 -10.05
C SER A 168 -3.34 -5.60 -10.05
N LEU A 169 -2.36 -6.46 -9.80
CA LEU A 169 -0.94 -6.08 -9.81
C LEU A 169 -0.44 -5.77 -11.22
N LEU A 170 -0.78 -6.60 -12.21
CA LEU A 170 -0.39 -6.42 -13.63
C LEU A 170 -0.91 -5.09 -14.19
N ARG A 171 -2.18 -4.77 -13.92
CA ARG A 171 -2.76 -3.49 -14.34
C ARG A 171 -2.00 -2.30 -13.74
N ARG A 172 -1.67 -2.34 -12.45
CA ARG A 172 -0.91 -1.26 -11.79
C ARG A 172 0.53 -1.22 -12.27
N TRP A 173 1.17 -2.37 -12.46
CA TRP A 173 2.51 -2.45 -13.05
C TRP A 173 2.54 -1.78 -14.42
N ASN A 174 1.66 -2.19 -15.34
CA ASN A 174 1.62 -1.67 -16.71
C ASN A 174 1.20 -0.18 -16.76
N ARG A 175 0.53 0.33 -15.73
CA ARG A 175 0.18 1.76 -15.66
C ARG A 175 1.38 2.65 -15.32
N PHE A 176 2.31 2.16 -14.48
CA PHE A 176 3.39 2.99 -13.93
C PHE A 176 4.79 2.56 -14.37
N ALA A 177 4.99 1.33 -14.84
CA ALA A 177 6.27 0.87 -15.35
C ALA A 177 6.59 1.51 -16.70
N PRO A 178 7.89 1.71 -17.01
CA PRO A 178 8.35 2.05 -18.35
C PRO A 178 7.80 1.09 -19.39
N ALA A 179 7.53 1.58 -20.61
CA ALA A 179 6.88 0.81 -21.68
C ALA A 179 7.63 -0.50 -22.02
N GLU A 180 8.96 -0.46 -21.97
CA GLU A 180 9.83 -1.61 -22.23
C GLU A 180 9.81 -2.68 -21.14
N LEU A 181 9.26 -2.37 -19.96
CA LEU A 181 9.13 -3.29 -18.84
C LEU A 181 7.69 -3.76 -18.59
N GLN A 182 6.76 -3.35 -19.44
CA GLN A 182 5.37 -3.78 -19.34
C GLN A 182 5.22 -5.24 -19.77
N PHE A 183 4.30 -5.94 -19.11
CA PHE A 183 3.98 -7.33 -19.42
C PHE A 183 2.71 -7.42 -20.27
N PRO A 184 2.60 -8.45 -21.13
CA PRO A 184 1.37 -8.72 -21.84
C PRO A 184 0.25 -9.11 -20.87
N GLN A 185 -0.98 -9.11 -21.35
CA GLN A 185 -2.10 -9.69 -20.62
C GLN A 185 -1.87 -11.18 -20.39
N VAL A 186 -2.08 -11.64 -19.17
CA VAL A 186 -1.84 -13.04 -18.76
C VAL A 186 -3.17 -13.68 -18.36
N GLU A 187 -3.44 -14.86 -18.91
CA GLU A 187 -4.51 -15.74 -18.43
C GLU A 187 -3.94 -16.62 -17.30
N TRP A 188 -4.12 -16.17 -16.06
CA TRP A 188 -3.52 -16.79 -14.90
C TRP A 188 -4.05 -18.21 -14.64
N GLN A 189 -3.17 -19.19 -14.67
CA GLN A 189 -3.43 -20.61 -14.36
C GLN A 189 -2.86 -21.02 -13.00
N GLY A 190 -2.67 -20.05 -12.12
CA GLY A 190 -2.21 -20.29 -10.76
C GLY A 190 -3.30 -20.90 -9.88
N LEU A 191 -2.90 -21.71 -8.91
CA LEU A 191 -3.78 -22.25 -7.88
C LEU A 191 -3.44 -21.70 -6.49
N VAL A 192 -4.43 -21.66 -5.61
CA VAL A 192 -4.22 -21.42 -4.17
C VAL A 192 -3.83 -22.76 -3.54
N SER A 193 -2.56 -22.90 -3.12
CA SER A 193 -2.02 -24.15 -2.56
C SER A 193 -2.14 -24.22 -1.03
N ALA A 194 -2.22 -23.07 -0.36
CA ALA A 194 -2.45 -22.97 1.08
C ALA A 194 -2.90 -21.57 1.45
N PHE A 195 -3.64 -21.41 2.54
CA PHE A 195 -4.03 -20.11 3.06
C PHE A 195 -4.45 -20.16 4.53
N GLU A 196 -4.37 -19.01 5.17
CA GLU A 196 -5.04 -18.72 6.44
C GLU A 196 -5.59 -17.29 6.34
N LEU A 197 -6.91 -17.15 6.29
CA LEU A 197 -7.58 -15.89 6.02
C LEU A 197 -8.71 -15.65 7.01
N LYS A 198 -8.88 -14.37 7.39
CA LYS A 198 -10.03 -13.88 8.15
C LYS A 198 -10.63 -12.68 7.43
N THR A 199 -11.95 -12.61 7.35
CA THR A 199 -12.66 -11.45 6.82
C THR A 199 -12.80 -10.38 7.87
N HIS A 200 -12.59 -9.12 7.45
CA HIS A 200 -12.78 -7.94 8.26
C HIS A 200 -13.66 -6.94 7.51
N ALA A 201 -14.64 -6.38 8.19
CA ALA A 201 -15.43 -5.28 7.67
C ALA A 201 -14.75 -3.95 8.04
N LEU A 202 -14.33 -3.19 7.03
CA LEU A 202 -13.84 -1.83 7.22
C LEU A 202 -15.00 -0.86 7.06
N LYS A 203 -15.39 -0.19 8.15
CA LYS A 203 -16.42 0.86 8.11
C LYS A 203 -15.91 2.03 7.29
N MET A 204 -16.68 2.42 6.29
CA MET A 204 -16.49 3.62 5.49
C MET A 204 -17.76 4.47 5.55
N GLU A 205 -17.69 5.76 5.19
CA GLU A 205 -18.88 6.64 5.24
C GLU A 205 -20.05 6.14 4.38
N ALA A 206 -19.77 5.52 3.23
CA ALA A 206 -20.78 4.95 2.32
C ALA A 206 -21.16 3.50 2.64
N GLY A 207 -20.85 2.99 3.85
CA GLY A 207 -21.11 1.61 4.24
C GLY A 207 -19.86 0.86 4.70
N ALA A 208 -19.96 -0.48 4.81
CA ALA A 208 -18.85 -1.34 5.16
C ALA A 208 -18.27 -2.01 3.91
N GLU A 209 -16.96 -2.04 3.78
CA GLU A 209 -16.27 -2.85 2.79
C GLU A 209 -15.63 -4.06 3.46
N ILE A 210 -15.97 -5.25 2.98
CA ILE A 210 -15.42 -6.50 3.48
C ILE A 210 -14.15 -6.81 2.72
N GLY A 211 -13.08 -7.14 3.44
CA GLY A 211 -11.83 -7.61 2.88
C GLY A 211 -11.21 -8.69 3.74
N THR A 212 -10.21 -9.39 3.22
CA THR A 212 -9.47 -10.43 3.94
C THR A 212 -8.13 -9.93 4.44
N VAL A 213 -7.71 -10.47 5.59
CA VAL A 213 -6.39 -10.34 6.21
C VAL A 213 -5.87 -11.75 6.48
N GLY A 214 -4.57 -11.96 6.40
CA GLY A 214 -3.93 -13.25 6.60
C GLY A 214 -2.90 -13.54 5.51
N TRP A 215 -2.74 -14.78 5.10
CA TRP A 215 -1.78 -15.11 4.05
C TRP A 215 -2.35 -16.15 3.08
N VAL A 216 -1.85 -16.10 1.84
CA VAL A 216 -2.16 -17.05 0.77
C VAL A 216 -0.87 -17.45 0.07
N LYS A 217 -0.74 -18.73 -0.21
CA LYS A 217 0.30 -19.30 -1.04
C LYS A 217 -0.27 -19.69 -2.40
N TYR A 218 0.28 -19.10 -3.44
CA TYR A 218 -0.03 -19.37 -4.84
C TYR A 218 1.02 -20.30 -5.43
N ARG A 219 0.61 -21.17 -6.36
CA ARG A 219 1.49 -22.02 -7.14
C ARG A 219 1.20 -21.86 -8.62
N PHE A 220 2.25 -21.65 -9.39
CA PHE A 220 2.22 -21.55 -10.86
C PHE A 220 3.07 -22.67 -11.45
N SER A 221 2.47 -23.48 -12.35
CA SER A 221 3.19 -24.55 -13.06
C SER A 221 3.89 -24.04 -14.30
N ASP A 222 3.34 -23.01 -14.94
CA ASP A 222 3.95 -22.36 -16.10
C ASP A 222 5.11 -21.45 -15.65
N PRO A 223 6.35 -21.66 -16.18
CA PRO A 223 7.52 -20.89 -15.77
C PRO A 223 7.43 -19.39 -16.05
N GLU A 224 6.79 -18.98 -17.15
CA GLU A 224 6.66 -17.56 -17.48
C GLU A 224 5.63 -16.88 -16.58
N GLN A 225 4.51 -17.54 -16.29
CA GLN A 225 3.58 -17.03 -15.29
C GLN A 225 4.22 -16.93 -13.91
N ALA A 226 5.01 -17.94 -13.51
CA ALA A 226 5.76 -17.92 -12.25
C ALA A 226 6.74 -16.74 -12.19
N ARG A 227 7.45 -16.46 -13.30
CA ARG A 227 8.37 -15.32 -13.42
C ARG A 227 7.64 -13.98 -13.23
N ILE A 228 6.60 -13.74 -14.02
CA ILE A 228 5.82 -12.50 -13.96
C ILE A 228 5.17 -12.36 -12.57
N ALA A 229 4.56 -13.42 -12.05
CA ALA A 229 3.91 -13.40 -10.74
C ALA A 229 4.91 -13.10 -9.61
N THR A 230 6.15 -13.61 -9.69
CA THR A 230 7.22 -13.31 -8.72
C THR A 230 7.59 -11.82 -8.73
N ILE A 231 7.76 -11.24 -9.92
CA ILE A 231 8.05 -9.80 -10.06
C ILE A 231 6.90 -8.96 -9.50
N LEU A 232 5.67 -9.30 -9.85
CA LEU A 232 4.48 -8.62 -9.38
C LEU A 232 4.28 -8.76 -7.86
N ALA A 233 4.64 -9.90 -7.26
CA ALA A 233 4.61 -10.09 -5.81
C ALA A 233 5.60 -9.18 -5.07
N ASN A 234 6.80 -8.97 -5.63
CA ASN A 234 7.76 -8.01 -5.10
C ASN A 234 7.29 -6.56 -5.26
N PHE A 235 6.68 -6.24 -6.39
CA PHE A 235 6.05 -4.95 -6.63
C PHE A 235 4.87 -4.68 -5.67
N ALA A 236 4.13 -5.70 -5.28
CA ALA A 236 2.98 -5.60 -4.39
C ALA A 236 3.30 -4.93 -3.04
N VAL A 237 4.55 -5.06 -2.56
CA VAL A 237 5.03 -4.39 -1.34
C VAL A 237 4.91 -2.87 -1.46
N PHE A 238 5.07 -2.32 -2.65
CA PHE A 238 4.93 -0.88 -2.93
C PHE A 238 3.51 -0.52 -3.33
N SER A 239 2.93 -1.25 -4.28
CA SER A 239 1.64 -0.92 -4.88
C SER A 239 0.45 -1.23 -3.97
N GLY A 240 0.58 -2.18 -3.04
CA GLY A 240 -0.58 -2.86 -2.48
C GLY A 240 -1.31 -3.69 -3.52
N VAL A 241 -2.38 -4.38 -3.11
CA VAL A 241 -3.15 -5.32 -3.93
C VAL A 241 -4.64 -5.03 -3.84
N GLY A 242 -5.34 -5.12 -4.94
CA GLY A 242 -6.80 -4.97 -5.00
C GLY A 242 -7.27 -3.53 -4.99
N ARG A 243 -8.39 -3.28 -4.29
CA ARG A 243 -9.08 -1.98 -4.30
C ARG A 243 -8.61 -1.09 -3.16
N LYS A 244 -8.79 0.23 -3.36
CA LYS A 244 -8.64 1.25 -2.31
C LYS A 244 -7.28 1.23 -1.61
N THR A 245 -6.21 0.91 -2.34
CA THR A 245 -4.84 0.89 -1.80
C THR A 245 -4.38 2.26 -1.30
N ALA A 246 -4.86 3.35 -1.89
CA ALA A 246 -4.68 4.71 -1.39
C ALA A 246 -5.54 5.05 -0.16
N MET A 247 -6.42 4.14 0.27
CA MET A 247 -7.30 4.28 1.43
C MET A 247 -6.97 3.27 2.55
N GLY A 248 -5.75 2.77 2.61
CA GLY A 248 -5.28 1.88 3.66
C GLY A 248 -5.66 0.40 3.50
N MET A 249 -6.34 0.03 2.41
CA MET A 249 -6.61 -1.37 2.08
C MET A 249 -5.47 -1.98 1.25
N GLY A 250 -5.43 -3.31 1.17
CA GLY A 250 -4.55 -4.02 0.26
C GLY A 250 -3.06 -3.95 0.61
N GLN A 251 -2.69 -3.55 1.82
CA GLN A 251 -1.29 -3.58 2.24
C GLN A 251 -0.81 -5.02 2.34
N VAL A 252 0.31 -5.34 1.70
CA VAL A 252 0.85 -6.70 1.67
C VAL A 252 2.35 -6.71 1.93
N ASN A 253 2.82 -7.88 2.36
CA ASN A 253 4.22 -8.25 2.36
C ASN A 253 4.38 -9.54 1.52
N SER A 254 5.45 -9.63 0.75
CA SER A 254 5.80 -10.85 0.02
C SER A 254 6.85 -11.63 0.81
N LYS A 255 6.55 -12.89 1.11
CA LYS A 255 7.54 -13.84 1.63
C LYS A 255 7.95 -14.75 0.47
N LEU A 256 8.97 -14.36 -0.27
CA LEU A 256 9.68 -15.30 -1.13
C LEU A 256 10.52 -16.19 -0.22
N ARG A 257 10.29 -17.51 -0.23
CA ARG A 257 11.21 -18.43 0.43
C ARG A 257 12.53 -18.38 -0.32
N ILE A 258 13.52 -17.75 0.26
CA ILE A 258 14.92 -18.06 -0.07
C ILE A 258 15.08 -19.51 0.39
N LYS A 259 15.24 -20.44 -0.56
CA LYS A 259 15.72 -21.77 -0.23
C LYS A 259 17.16 -21.59 0.27
N ASN A 260 17.37 -21.77 1.58
CA ASN A 260 18.69 -22.07 2.11
C ASN A 260 19.16 -23.42 1.59
#